data_21b06d7a7d6b8b77a07ec72cd15d1eea
#
_entry.id   21b06d7a7d6b8b77a07ec72cd15d1eea
#
_cell.length_a   1.000
_cell.length_b   1.000
_cell.length_c   1.000
_cell.angle_alpha   90.00
_cell.angle_beta   90.00
_cell.angle_gamma   90.00
#
_symmetry.space_group_name_H-M   'P 1'
#
loop_
_entity.id
_entity.type
_entity.pdbx_description
1 polymer ?
#
loop_
_entity_poly.entity_id
_entity_poly.type
_entity_poly.pdbx_seq_one_letter_code
_entity_poly.pdbx_strand_id
1 'polypeptide(L)'
;GINSASVSLASRTALVDYNPDIISLEDMKREISNAGYDLVIENDRSVEEINRREFTLLRRRTLASWLFAILTMCFSMGWISHTGSFANQICLLLALANLLYCGKQFYVSAWKQLLHHTANMDSLVALSTLIAFLFSTFNTFFGEMVWGARGIEWHTYFDASVMIITFVLTGRCLEEKAKDSTA
;
A
#
# COMPACT_ATOMS: atom_id res chain seq x y z
N GLY A 1 -14.38 31.35 -5.15
CA GLY A 1 -15.67 30.74 -5.02
C GLY A 1 -15.92 29.98 -3.74
N ILE A 2 -14.89 29.57 -2.99
CA ILE A 2 -15.03 28.88 -1.72
C ILE A 2 -14.95 29.91 -0.58
N ASN A 3 -15.99 29.96 0.26
CA ASN A 3 -16.04 30.85 1.41
C ASN A 3 -15.37 30.23 2.66
N SER A 4 -15.67 28.98 2.92
CA SER A 4 -15.09 28.22 4.03
C SER A 4 -15.06 26.72 3.73
N ALA A 5 -14.11 26.03 4.32
CA ALA A 5 -14.04 24.59 4.25
C ALA A 5 -13.54 24.02 5.60
N SER A 6 -14.17 22.96 6.09
CA SER A 6 -13.73 22.22 7.25
C SER A 6 -13.71 20.72 6.96
N VAL A 7 -12.73 20.01 7.49
CA VAL A 7 -12.53 18.59 7.25
C VAL A 7 -12.57 17.84 8.58
N SER A 8 -13.37 16.77 8.64
CA SER A 8 -13.39 15.83 9.74
C SER A 8 -12.67 14.54 9.32
N LEU A 9 -11.52 14.26 9.93
CA LEU A 9 -10.77 13.03 9.68
C LEU A 9 -11.49 11.80 10.23
N ALA A 10 -12.21 11.95 11.34
CA ALA A 10 -12.94 10.84 11.96
C ALA A 10 -14.08 10.32 11.09
N SER A 11 -14.84 11.22 10.47
CA SER A 11 -15.96 10.88 9.56
C SER A 11 -15.56 10.84 8.09
N ARG A 12 -14.32 11.24 7.75
CA ARG A 12 -13.83 11.38 6.36
C ARG A 12 -14.71 12.25 5.50
N THR A 13 -15.26 13.30 6.09
CA THR A 13 -16.14 14.27 5.42
C THR A 13 -15.51 15.64 5.42
N ALA A 14 -15.84 16.41 4.38
CA ALA A 14 -15.50 17.81 4.27
C ALA A 14 -16.80 18.61 4.15
N LEU A 15 -16.93 19.65 4.96
CA LEU A 15 -18.01 20.62 4.84
C LEU A 15 -17.45 21.86 4.13
N VAL A 16 -18.01 22.18 2.97
CA VAL A 16 -17.56 23.30 2.13
C VAL A 16 -18.71 24.25 1.90
N ASP A 17 -18.50 25.50 2.29
CA ASP A 17 -19.37 26.62 1.94
C ASP A 17 -18.82 27.32 0.70
N TYR A 18 -19.57 27.31 -0.39
CA TYR A 18 -19.14 27.82 -1.67
C TYR A 18 -20.27 28.58 -2.41
N ASN A 19 -19.87 29.42 -3.36
CA ASN A 19 -20.80 30.09 -4.24
C ASN A 19 -21.01 29.28 -5.52
N PRO A 20 -22.21 28.72 -5.76
CA PRO A 20 -22.50 27.90 -6.93
C PRO A 20 -22.35 28.65 -8.28
N ASP A 21 -22.43 29.97 -8.26
CA ASP A 21 -22.28 30.79 -9.48
C ASP A 21 -20.81 30.90 -9.93
N ILE A 22 -19.86 30.65 -9.05
CA ILE A 22 -18.43 30.80 -9.31
C ILE A 22 -17.73 29.45 -9.50
N ILE A 23 -18.10 28.44 -8.70
CA ILE A 23 -17.47 27.11 -8.72
C ILE A 23 -18.55 26.02 -8.64
N SER A 24 -18.39 24.97 -9.44
CA SER A 24 -19.28 23.80 -9.40
C SER A 24 -18.73 22.69 -8.50
N LEU A 25 -19.60 21.75 -8.09
CA LEU A 25 -19.20 20.56 -7.36
C LEU A 25 -18.23 19.68 -8.16
N GLU A 26 -18.42 19.63 -9.48
CA GLU A 26 -17.54 18.87 -10.38
C GLU A 26 -16.14 19.49 -10.48
N ASP A 27 -16.03 20.80 -10.46
CA ASP A 27 -14.74 21.51 -10.43
C ASP A 27 -13.99 21.22 -9.13
N MET A 28 -14.68 21.22 -7.99
CA MET A 28 -14.10 20.85 -6.69
C MET A 28 -13.63 19.39 -6.68
N LYS A 29 -14.45 18.48 -7.22
CA LYS A 29 -14.08 17.07 -7.34
C LYS A 29 -12.84 16.87 -8.19
N ARG A 30 -12.75 17.58 -9.32
CA ARG A 30 -11.59 17.52 -10.22
C ARG A 30 -10.30 18.01 -9.54
N GLU A 31 -10.36 19.12 -8.82
CA GLU A 31 -9.21 19.67 -8.10
C GLU A 31 -8.72 18.74 -7.01
N ILE A 32 -9.62 18.12 -6.26
CA ILE A 32 -9.28 17.14 -5.21
C ILE A 32 -8.71 15.87 -5.84
N SER A 33 -9.26 15.42 -6.97
CA SER A 33 -8.72 14.28 -7.71
C SER A 33 -7.31 14.57 -8.25
N ASN A 34 -7.06 15.79 -8.73
CA ASN A 34 -5.74 16.22 -9.16
C ASN A 34 -4.71 16.25 -8.01
N ALA A 35 -5.16 16.53 -6.79
CA ALA A 35 -4.32 16.44 -5.59
C ALA A 35 -4.06 15.00 -5.11
N GLY A 36 -4.61 14.00 -5.78
CA GLY A 36 -4.40 12.60 -5.46
C GLY A 36 -5.43 11.99 -4.51
N TYR A 37 -6.50 12.70 -4.22
CA TYR A 37 -7.59 12.23 -3.36
C TYR A 37 -8.87 12.01 -4.17
N ASP A 38 -9.76 11.18 -3.66
CA ASP A 38 -11.08 10.96 -4.26
C ASP A 38 -12.16 11.64 -3.42
N LEU A 39 -13.08 12.33 -4.09
CA LEU A 39 -14.21 13.01 -3.47
C LEU A 39 -15.51 12.40 -3.95
N VAL A 40 -16.35 11.97 -3.00
CA VAL A 40 -17.68 11.46 -3.28
C VAL A 40 -18.72 12.52 -2.89
N ILE A 41 -19.49 12.97 -3.88
CA ILE A 41 -20.54 13.97 -3.71
C ILE A 41 -21.86 13.23 -3.58
N GLU A 42 -22.17 12.71 -2.40
CA GLU A 42 -23.39 11.93 -2.17
C GLU A 42 -23.88 12.04 -0.73
N ASN A 43 -25.10 11.50 -0.50
CA ASN A 43 -25.76 11.47 0.79
C ASN A 43 -25.00 10.59 1.81
N ASP A 44 -25.18 10.86 3.11
CA ASP A 44 -24.52 10.19 4.23
C ASP A 44 -24.53 8.66 4.16
N ARG A 45 -25.61 8.06 3.63
CA ARG A 45 -25.72 6.59 3.49
C ARG A 45 -24.73 6.00 2.51
N SER A 46 -24.50 6.67 1.39
CA SER A 46 -23.55 6.20 0.37
C SER A 46 -22.11 6.32 0.84
N VAL A 47 -21.81 7.33 1.64
CA VAL A 47 -20.48 7.48 2.28
C VAL A 47 -20.22 6.33 3.25
N GLU A 48 -21.19 5.95 4.09
CA GLU A 48 -21.06 4.81 5.00
C GLU A 48 -20.86 3.48 4.25
N GLU A 49 -21.63 3.26 3.17
CA GLU A 49 -21.47 2.05 2.35
C GLU A 49 -20.10 1.98 1.69
N ILE A 50 -19.59 3.09 1.16
CA ILE A 50 -18.25 3.17 0.56
C ILE A 50 -17.19 2.89 1.63
N ASN A 51 -17.28 3.49 2.80
CA ASN A 51 -16.34 3.26 3.89
C ASN A 51 -16.34 1.79 4.35
N ARG A 52 -17.51 1.15 4.42
CA ARG A 52 -17.62 -0.28 4.72
C ARG A 52 -16.96 -1.16 3.65
N ARG A 53 -17.15 -0.85 2.38
CA ARG A 53 -16.51 -1.57 1.27
C ARG A 53 -15.00 -1.42 1.31
N GLU A 54 -14.50 -0.21 1.51
CA GLU A 54 -13.07 0.06 1.63
C GLU A 54 -12.45 -0.67 2.82
N PHE A 55 -13.12 -0.65 3.97
CA PHE A 55 -12.68 -1.39 5.16
C PHE A 55 -12.65 -2.90 4.92
N THR A 56 -13.68 -3.45 4.27
CA THR A 56 -13.73 -4.87 3.93
C THR A 56 -12.60 -5.26 2.97
N LEU A 57 -12.33 -4.44 1.97
CA LEU A 57 -11.22 -4.65 1.04
C LEU A 57 -9.86 -4.57 1.75
N LEU A 58 -9.68 -3.58 2.62
CA LEU A 58 -8.48 -3.43 3.42
C LEU A 58 -8.25 -4.63 4.32
N ARG A 59 -9.30 -5.11 4.99
CA ARG A 59 -9.24 -6.31 5.83
C ARG A 59 -8.88 -7.56 5.03
N ARG A 60 -9.48 -7.75 3.85
CA ARG A 60 -9.16 -8.87 2.97
C ARG A 60 -7.71 -8.82 2.49
N ARG A 61 -7.23 -7.66 2.08
CA ARG A 61 -5.83 -7.46 1.69
C ARG A 61 -4.87 -7.72 2.85
N THR A 62 -5.21 -7.27 4.04
CA THR A 62 -4.42 -7.51 5.26
C THR A 62 -4.31 -9.00 5.56
N LEU A 63 -5.41 -9.74 5.53
CA LEU A 63 -5.41 -11.19 5.76
C LEU A 63 -4.62 -11.94 4.68
N ALA A 64 -4.79 -11.56 3.41
CA ALA A 64 -4.03 -12.13 2.30
C ALA A 64 -2.54 -11.84 2.44
N SER A 65 -2.17 -10.63 2.85
CA SER A 65 -0.78 -10.24 3.08
C SER A 65 -0.14 -11.05 4.22
N TRP A 66 -0.88 -11.31 5.30
CA TRP A 66 -0.42 -12.20 6.36
C TRP A 66 -0.17 -13.62 5.87
N LEU A 67 -1.05 -14.15 5.04
CA LEU A 67 -0.85 -15.47 4.44
C LEU A 67 0.42 -15.51 3.59
N PHE A 68 0.61 -14.53 2.72
CA PHE A 68 1.83 -14.41 1.91
C PHE A 68 3.08 -14.23 2.77
N ALA A 69 3.00 -13.45 3.83
CA ALA A 69 4.11 -13.24 4.76
C ALA A 69 4.54 -14.53 5.45
N ILE A 70 3.59 -15.29 5.97
CA ILE A 70 3.86 -16.58 6.63
C ILE A 70 4.49 -17.57 5.64
N LEU A 71 3.92 -17.69 4.43
CA LEU A 71 4.45 -18.57 3.39
C LEU A 71 5.87 -18.18 2.98
N THR A 72 6.08 -16.89 2.71
CA THR A 72 7.40 -16.38 2.33
C THR A 72 8.43 -16.63 3.42
N MET A 73 8.04 -16.43 4.68
CA MET A 73 8.92 -16.66 5.82
C MET A 73 9.28 -18.15 5.99
N CYS A 74 8.29 -19.03 5.82
CA CYS A 74 8.53 -20.48 5.88
C CYS A 74 9.51 -20.96 4.80
N PHE A 75 9.41 -20.43 3.59
CA PHE A 75 10.34 -20.74 2.51
C PHE A 75 11.71 -20.08 2.71
N SER A 76 11.74 -18.83 3.17
CA SER A 76 12.98 -18.09 3.43
C SER A 76 13.82 -18.72 4.52
N MET A 77 13.17 -19.24 5.58
CA MET A 77 13.86 -19.93 6.69
C MET A 77 14.21 -21.39 6.39
N GLY A 78 13.85 -21.89 5.21
CA GLY A 78 14.16 -23.26 4.80
C GLY A 78 13.33 -24.36 5.52
N TRP A 79 12.23 -24.01 6.16
CA TRP A 79 11.38 -24.97 6.87
C TRP A 79 10.67 -25.96 5.94
N ILE A 80 10.36 -25.51 4.72
CA ILE A 80 9.59 -26.30 3.73
C ILE A 80 10.51 -26.91 2.67
N SER A 81 11.62 -26.25 2.30
CA SER A 81 12.52 -26.72 1.26
C SER A 81 13.97 -26.36 1.55
N HIS A 82 14.82 -27.35 1.44
CA HIS A 82 16.29 -27.19 1.59
C HIS A 82 17.00 -26.78 0.28
N THR A 83 16.28 -26.65 -0.81
CA THR A 83 16.84 -26.28 -2.12
C THR A 83 16.86 -24.77 -2.29
N GLY A 84 17.97 -24.12 -1.95
CA GLY A 84 18.09 -22.67 -1.84
C GLY A 84 17.70 -21.87 -3.10
N SER A 85 18.03 -22.34 -4.31
CA SER A 85 17.70 -21.62 -5.54
C SER A 85 16.21 -21.65 -5.86
N PHE A 86 15.56 -22.78 -5.67
CA PHE A 86 14.12 -22.94 -5.93
C PHE A 86 13.27 -22.20 -4.90
N ALA A 87 13.70 -22.22 -3.64
CA ALA A 87 13.04 -21.47 -2.57
C ALA A 87 13.04 -19.96 -2.84
N ASN A 88 14.13 -19.40 -3.34
CA ASN A 88 14.22 -17.99 -3.71
C ASN A 88 13.27 -17.61 -4.86
N GLN A 89 13.09 -18.48 -5.84
CA GLN A 89 12.14 -18.26 -6.93
C GLN A 89 10.70 -18.27 -6.43
N ILE A 90 10.36 -19.17 -5.51
CA ILE A 90 9.02 -19.20 -4.87
C ILE A 90 8.81 -17.94 -4.04
N CYS A 91 9.78 -17.52 -3.25
CA CYS A 91 9.72 -16.27 -2.49
C CYS A 91 9.54 -15.05 -3.41
N LEU A 92 10.21 -15.02 -4.55
CA LEU A 92 10.05 -13.98 -5.56
C LEU A 92 8.60 -13.92 -6.07
N LEU A 93 8.02 -15.05 -6.44
CA LEU A 93 6.64 -15.11 -6.92
C LEU A 93 5.63 -14.71 -5.82
N LEU A 94 5.82 -15.16 -4.61
CA LEU A 94 4.98 -14.79 -3.46
C LEU A 94 5.08 -13.30 -3.15
N ALA A 95 6.29 -12.75 -3.15
CA ALA A 95 6.51 -11.32 -2.93
C ALA A 95 5.90 -10.48 -4.06
N LEU A 96 6.06 -10.89 -5.31
CA LEU A 96 5.44 -10.23 -6.45
C LEU A 96 3.90 -10.22 -6.34
N ALA A 97 3.30 -11.35 -6.01
CA ALA A 97 1.86 -11.44 -5.82
C ALA A 97 1.37 -10.54 -4.66
N ASN A 98 2.10 -10.52 -3.55
CA ASN A 98 1.81 -9.63 -2.43
C ASN A 98 1.92 -8.15 -2.83
N LEU A 99 2.99 -7.76 -3.51
CA LEU A 99 3.19 -6.39 -3.97
C LEU A 99 2.08 -5.94 -4.95
N LEU A 100 1.69 -6.79 -5.89
CA LEU A 100 0.67 -6.47 -6.88
C LEU A 100 -0.75 -6.44 -6.31
N TYR A 101 -1.06 -7.33 -5.38
CA TYR A 101 -2.40 -7.43 -4.80
C TYR A 101 -2.56 -6.56 -3.54
N CYS A 102 -1.70 -6.74 -2.56
CA CYS A 102 -1.81 -6.08 -1.27
C CYS A 102 -1.15 -4.68 -1.26
N GLY A 103 -0.07 -4.51 -2.00
CA GLY A 103 0.68 -3.26 -2.08
C GLY A 103 0.23 -2.28 -3.14
N LYS A 104 -0.71 -2.66 -4.00
CA LYS A 104 -1.17 -1.83 -5.13
C LYS A 104 -1.57 -0.41 -4.70
N GLN A 105 -2.29 -0.28 -3.60
CA GLN A 105 -2.76 1.01 -3.08
C GLN A 105 -1.61 1.94 -2.72
N PHE A 106 -0.50 1.42 -2.19
CA PHE A 106 0.69 2.21 -1.84
C PHE A 106 1.40 2.73 -3.08
N TYR A 107 1.54 1.89 -4.10
CA TYR A 107 2.18 2.28 -5.36
C TYR A 107 1.37 3.30 -6.15
N VAL A 108 0.06 3.12 -6.23
CA VAL A 108 -0.84 4.07 -6.88
C VAL A 108 -0.82 5.42 -6.17
N SER A 109 -0.90 5.43 -4.84
CA SER A 109 -0.82 6.64 -4.03
C SER A 109 0.53 7.34 -4.18
N ALA A 110 1.62 6.59 -4.12
CA ALA A 110 2.98 7.12 -4.29
C ALA A 110 3.18 7.73 -5.68
N TRP A 111 2.68 7.09 -6.72
CA TRP A 111 2.75 7.61 -8.09
C TRP A 111 2.00 8.92 -8.25
N LYS A 112 0.77 9.00 -7.75
CA LYS A 112 -0.03 10.22 -7.76
C LYS A 112 0.67 11.37 -7.02
N GLN A 113 1.26 11.09 -5.87
CA GLN A 113 1.99 12.08 -5.08
C GLN A 113 3.28 12.53 -5.76
N LEU A 114 3.99 11.62 -6.42
CA LEU A 114 5.19 11.96 -7.19
C LEU A 114 4.85 12.94 -8.32
N LEU A 115 3.74 12.74 -9.01
CA LEU A 115 3.28 13.65 -10.08
C LEU A 115 2.96 15.06 -9.55
N HIS A 116 2.56 15.17 -8.28
CA HIS A 116 2.26 16.44 -7.62
C HIS A 116 3.41 16.98 -6.76
N HIS A 117 4.61 16.40 -6.87
CA HIS A 117 5.81 16.77 -6.09
C HIS A 117 5.57 16.74 -4.58
N THR A 118 4.71 15.87 -4.11
CA THR A 118 4.45 15.63 -2.69
C THR A 118 4.88 14.23 -2.29
N ALA A 119 5.13 14.03 -1.01
CA ALA A 119 5.48 12.73 -0.46
C ALA A 119 4.78 12.51 0.90
N ASN A 120 4.40 11.27 1.18
CA ASN A 120 3.84 10.86 2.46
C ASN A 120 4.35 9.46 2.85
N MET A 121 3.72 8.87 3.87
CA MET A 121 4.07 7.53 4.34
C MET A 121 3.93 6.46 3.23
N ASP A 122 2.93 6.56 2.36
CA ASP A 122 2.72 5.62 1.25
C ASP A 122 3.88 5.66 0.24
N SER A 123 4.41 6.85 -0.04
CA SER A 123 5.59 7.02 -0.90
C SER A 123 6.81 6.33 -0.30
N LEU A 124 7.02 6.45 1.01
CA LEU A 124 8.12 5.81 1.70
C LEU A 124 7.99 4.29 1.69
N VAL A 125 6.80 3.76 1.97
CA VAL A 125 6.50 2.33 1.92
C VAL A 125 6.71 1.77 0.52
N ALA A 126 6.19 2.44 -0.50
CA ALA A 126 6.34 2.04 -1.90
C ALA A 126 7.81 2.01 -2.31
N LEU A 127 8.57 3.04 -1.99
CA LEU A 127 9.99 3.13 -2.34
C LEU A 127 10.81 2.04 -1.64
N SER A 128 10.64 1.87 -0.34
CA SER A 128 11.41 0.89 0.44
C SER A 128 11.12 -0.54 0.03
N THR A 129 9.86 -0.89 -0.18
CA THR A 129 9.47 -2.24 -0.62
C THR A 129 9.90 -2.52 -2.04
N LEU A 130 9.84 -1.54 -2.93
CA LEU A 130 10.29 -1.67 -4.32
C LEU A 130 11.81 -1.89 -4.38
N ILE A 131 12.58 -1.11 -3.65
CA ILE A 131 14.04 -1.26 -3.59
C ILE A 131 14.41 -2.63 -3.03
N ALA A 132 13.80 -3.05 -1.93
CA ALA A 132 14.05 -4.36 -1.34
C ALA A 132 13.70 -5.49 -2.31
N PHE A 133 12.59 -5.38 -3.01
CA PHE A 133 12.17 -6.37 -4.00
C PHE A 133 13.12 -6.42 -5.21
N LEU A 134 13.49 -5.29 -5.79
CA LEU A 134 14.41 -5.22 -6.92
C LEU A 134 15.80 -5.74 -6.55
N PHE A 135 16.32 -5.36 -5.40
CA PHE A 135 17.60 -5.86 -4.90
C PHE A 135 17.58 -7.37 -4.68
N SER A 136 16.51 -7.89 -4.09
CA SER A 136 16.34 -9.32 -3.86
C SER A 136 16.18 -10.10 -5.18
N THR A 137 15.49 -9.54 -6.15
CA THR A 137 15.35 -10.12 -7.50
C THR A 137 16.71 -10.16 -8.19
N PHE A 138 17.48 -9.09 -8.13
CA PHE A 138 18.84 -9.05 -8.66
C PHE A 138 19.70 -10.12 -8.01
N ASN A 139 19.70 -10.26 -6.71
CA ASN A 139 20.45 -11.27 -5.99
C ASN A 139 20.00 -12.69 -6.33
N THR A 140 18.73 -12.92 -6.59
CA THR A 140 18.22 -14.25 -6.98
C THR A 140 18.80 -14.71 -8.31
N PHE A 141 18.91 -13.82 -9.30
CA PHE A 141 19.39 -14.16 -10.64
C PHE A 141 20.88 -13.98 -10.81
N PHE A 142 21.48 -12.99 -10.20
CA PHE A 142 22.87 -12.57 -10.40
C PHE A 142 23.72 -12.66 -9.14
N GLY A 143 23.16 -13.00 -7.99
CA GLY A 143 23.86 -13.01 -6.71
C GLY A 143 25.09 -13.92 -6.71
N GLU A 144 24.95 -15.12 -7.24
CA GLU A 144 26.05 -16.09 -7.35
C GLU A 144 27.16 -15.59 -8.28
N MET A 145 26.81 -14.97 -9.39
CA MET A 145 27.77 -14.46 -10.36
C MET A 145 28.52 -13.22 -9.86
N VAL A 146 27.82 -12.32 -9.14
CA VAL A 146 28.42 -11.05 -8.69
C VAL A 146 29.10 -11.19 -7.33
N TRP A 147 28.44 -11.82 -6.36
CA TRP A 147 28.89 -11.92 -4.97
C TRP A 147 29.60 -13.23 -4.68
N GLY A 148 29.07 -14.34 -5.20
CA GLY A 148 29.68 -15.67 -5.04
C GLY A 148 31.06 -15.75 -5.63
N ALA A 149 31.31 -15.17 -6.81
CA ALA A 149 32.62 -15.09 -7.44
C ALA A 149 33.66 -14.31 -6.61
N ARG A 150 33.18 -13.44 -5.69
CA ARG A 150 34.01 -12.66 -4.77
C ARG A 150 34.10 -13.26 -3.36
N GLY A 151 33.48 -14.43 -3.14
CA GLY A 151 33.43 -15.08 -1.82
C GLY A 151 32.57 -14.35 -0.80
N ILE A 152 31.64 -13.51 -1.24
CA ILE A 152 30.74 -12.74 -0.38
C ILE A 152 29.41 -13.50 -0.27
N GLU A 153 28.96 -13.76 0.95
CA GLU A 153 27.63 -14.29 1.19
C GLU A 153 26.58 -13.25 0.80
N TRP A 154 25.55 -13.70 0.10
CA TRP A 154 24.45 -12.85 -0.31
C TRP A 154 23.11 -13.41 0.14
N HIS A 155 22.19 -12.52 0.45
CA HIS A 155 20.87 -12.85 0.93
C HIS A 155 19.80 -12.18 0.09
N THR A 156 18.59 -12.76 0.12
CA THR A 156 17.39 -12.17 -0.46
C THR A 156 16.51 -11.58 0.65
N TYR A 157 15.84 -10.49 0.34
CA TYR A 157 15.01 -9.74 1.30
C TYR A 157 13.53 -9.69 0.88
N PHE A 158 13.04 -10.73 0.21
CA PHE A 158 11.64 -10.84 -0.18
C PHE A 158 10.71 -10.87 1.02
N ASP A 159 11.10 -11.55 2.07
CA ASP A 159 10.42 -11.58 3.36
C ASP A 159 10.31 -10.18 3.98
N ALA A 160 11.35 -9.36 3.90
CA ALA A 160 11.32 -7.99 4.39
C ALA A 160 10.30 -7.13 3.63
N SER A 161 10.27 -7.20 2.29
CA SER A 161 9.27 -6.48 1.48
C SER A 161 7.84 -6.87 1.84
N VAL A 162 7.58 -8.15 1.95
CA VAL A 162 6.25 -8.68 2.28
C VAL A 162 5.85 -8.28 3.71
N MET A 163 6.78 -8.37 4.67
CA MET A 163 6.53 -8.00 6.06
C MET A 163 6.25 -6.50 6.23
N ILE A 164 6.95 -5.64 5.53
CA ILE A 164 6.69 -4.18 5.56
C ILE A 164 5.26 -3.91 5.11
N ILE A 165 4.84 -4.45 3.98
CA ILE A 165 3.47 -4.29 3.47
C ILE A 165 2.44 -4.85 4.46
N THR A 166 2.70 -6.03 5.01
CA THR A 166 1.82 -6.70 5.98
C THR A 166 1.64 -5.85 7.24
N PHE A 167 2.70 -5.34 7.81
CA PHE A 167 2.63 -4.50 9.01
C PHE A 167 1.94 -3.16 8.75
N VAL A 168 2.21 -2.52 7.62
CA VAL A 168 1.56 -1.26 7.28
C VAL A 168 0.05 -1.46 7.04
N LEU A 169 -0.34 -2.52 6.34
CA LEU A 169 -1.75 -2.87 6.15
C LEU A 169 -2.44 -3.19 7.49
N THR A 170 -1.79 -3.93 8.36
CA THR A 170 -2.30 -4.24 9.72
C THR A 170 -2.49 -2.96 10.52
N GLY A 171 -1.52 -2.06 10.50
CA GLY A 171 -1.61 -0.76 11.15
C GLY A 171 -2.77 0.08 10.63
N ARG A 172 -2.97 0.13 9.33
CA ARG A 172 -4.11 0.81 8.72
C ARG A 172 -5.45 0.19 9.08
N CYS A 173 -5.52 -1.13 9.08
CA CYS A 173 -6.73 -1.85 9.48
C CYS A 173 -7.11 -1.56 10.94
N LEU A 174 -6.14 -1.54 11.84
CA LEU A 174 -6.36 -1.17 13.25
C LEU A 174 -6.75 0.30 13.40
N GLU A 175 -6.14 1.19 12.65
CA GLU A 175 -6.48 2.62 12.63
C GLU A 175 -7.92 2.85 12.20
N GLU A 176 -8.37 2.21 11.11
CA GLU A 176 -9.75 2.29 10.63
C GLU A 176 -10.75 1.73 11.65
N LYS A 177 -10.41 0.61 12.27
CA LYS A 177 -11.24 0.02 13.32
C LYS A 177 -11.35 0.92 14.54
N ALA A 178 -10.27 1.58 14.92
CA ALA A 178 -10.27 2.55 16.02
C ALA A 178 -11.12 3.79 15.70
N LYS A 179 -11.07 4.28 14.46
CA LYS A 179 -11.91 5.39 13.99
C LYS A 179 -13.39 5.04 14.04
N ASP A 180 -13.78 3.83 13.62
CA ASP A 180 -15.16 3.36 13.67
C ASP A 180 -15.70 3.28 15.11
N SER A 181 -14.86 2.92 16.08
CA SER A 181 -15.28 2.81 17.47
C SER A 181 -15.39 4.16 18.20
N THR A 182 -14.81 5.23 17.66
CA THR A 182 -14.84 6.59 18.21
C THR A 182 -15.83 7.53 17.50
N ALA A 183 -16.41 7.10 16.41
CA ALA A 183 -17.39 7.88 15.63
C ALA A 183 -18.82 7.80 16.17
#